data_0ad7611d4e3f9ef5c8cf1607bb2b9e88
#
_entry.id   0ad7611d4e3f9ef5c8cf1607bb2b9e88
#
_cell.length_a   1.000
_cell.length_b   1.000
_cell.length_c   1.000
_cell.angle_alpha   90.00
_cell.angle_beta   90.00
_cell.angle_gamma   90.00
#
_symmetry.space_group_name_H-M   'P 1'
#
loop_
_entity.id
_entity.type
_entity.pdbx_description
1 polymer ?
#
loop_
_entity_poly.entity_id
_entity_poly.type
_entity_poly.pdbx_seq_one_letter_code
_entity_poly.pdbx_strand_id
1 'polypeptide(L)'
;MKLRILVGVLLLVCSVAAGAADRKYIVKPRAGDMKALPFSDGVLVGNTLYIAGHIGLDSKTGMPPASAEDEAGLVMEGIKQTVESAGLSMDDVVSIQIFCTDLKLYDTFNGVYKTYFHGDYPARAFVGASTLLRGGRYEVMGIAIKRAP
;
A
#
# COMPACT_ATOMS: atom_id res chain seq x y z
N MET A 1 31.30 -66.26 3.97
CA MET A 1 30.00 -65.74 4.50
C MET A 1 30.12 -64.19 4.46
N LYS A 2 29.52 -63.54 3.43
CA LYS A 2 29.64 -62.07 3.22
C LYS A 2 28.38 -61.40 3.79
N LEU A 3 28.55 -60.64 4.85
CA LEU A 3 27.49 -59.84 5.52
C LEU A 3 27.22 -58.60 4.68
N ARG A 4 26.02 -58.49 4.08
CA ARG A 4 25.51 -57.30 3.37
C ARG A 4 24.82 -56.40 4.37
N ILE A 5 25.47 -55.27 4.72
CA ILE A 5 24.84 -54.24 5.53
C ILE A 5 23.91 -53.42 4.60
N LEU A 6 22.61 -53.51 4.84
CA LEU A 6 21.60 -52.70 4.16
C LEU A 6 21.49 -51.35 4.91
N VAL A 7 22.04 -50.30 4.35
CA VAL A 7 21.87 -48.91 4.89
C VAL A 7 20.54 -48.39 4.38
N GLY A 8 19.52 -48.42 5.24
CA GLY A 8 18.24 -47.76 4.97
C GLY A 8 18.34 -46.25 5.14
N VAL A 9 18.25 -45.50 4.05
CA VAL A 9 18.13 -44.04 4.12
C VAL A 9 16.68 -43.66 4.44
N LEU A 10 16.43 -43.23 5.68
CA LEU A 10 15.15 -42.71 6.13
C LEU A 10 15.00 -41.26 5.60
N LEU A 11 14.28 -41.07 4.51
CA LEU A 11 13.91 -39.74 4.01
C LEU A 11 12.82 -39.15 4.92
N LEU A 12 13.23 -38.21 5.80
CA LEU A 12 12.31 -37.43 6.62
C LEU A 12 11.64 -36.35 5.70
N VAL A 13 10.46 -36.65 5.19
CA VAL A 13 9.64 -35.66 4.45
C VAL A 13 9.03 -34.71 5.47
N CYS A 14 9.67 -33.59 5.68
CA CYS A 14 9.10 -32.49 6.46
C CYS A 14 7.99 -31.83 5.63
N SER A 15 6.74 -32.26 5.81
CA SER A 15 5.58 -31.57 5.23
C SER A 15 5.37 -30.27 5.97
N VAL A 16 5.83 -29.16 5.37
CA VAL A 16 5.46 -27.82 5.81
C VAL A 16 3.98 -27.64 5.44
N ALA A 17 3.09 -27.74 6.43
CA ALA A 17 1.69 -27.36 6.24
C ALA A 17 1.68 -25.85 5.95
N ALA A 18 1.53 -25.49 4.68
CA ALA A 18 1.28 -24.10 4.29
C ALA A 18 -0.15 -23.74 4.75
N GLY A 19 -0.29 -23.27 5.98
CA GLY A 19 -1.53 -22.66 6.46
C GLY A 19 -1.86 -21.44 5.59
N ALA A 20 -3.14 -21.24 5.27
CA ALA A 20 -3.57 -20.03 4.58
C ALA A 20 -3.12 -18.82 5.40
N ALA A 21 -2.44 -17.85 4.76
CA ALA A 21 -1.98 -16.67 5.44
C ALA A 21 -3.18 -15.86 5.97
N ASP A 22 -3.15 -15.51 7.25
CA ASP A 22 -4.15 -14.65 7.88
C ASP A 22 -4.27 -13.32 7.14
N ARG A 23 -5.52 -12.85 7.00
CA ARG A 23 -5.83 -11.57 6.37
C ARG A 23 -6.31 -10.58 7.42
N LYS A 24 -5.66 -9.41 7.50
CA LYS A 24 -6.12 -8.28 8.31
C LYS A 24 -6.60 -7.17 7.37
N TYR A 25 -7.88 -6.82 7.49
CA TYR A 25 -8.48 -5.73 6.71
C TYR A 25 -8.28 -4.41 7.47
N ILE A 26 -7.71 -3.42 6.81
CA ILE A 26 -7.48 -2.08 7.34
C ILE A 26 -8.63 -1.20 6.86
N VAL A 27 -9.43 -0.70 7.80
CA VAL A 27 -10.54 0.21 7.54
C VAL A 27 -10.36 1.39 8.49
N LYS A 28 -10.15 2.58 7.94
CA LYS A 28 -9.98 3.80 8.73
C LYS A 28 -11.34 4.35 9.19
N PRO A 29 -11.40 4.91 10.41
CA PRO A 29 -12.60 5.63 10.85
C PRO A 29 -12.93 6.78 9.88
N ARG A 30 -14.20 6.92 9.54
CA ARG A 30 -14.72 8.01 8.71
C ARG A 30 -15.71 8.83 9.52
N ALA A 31 -15.67 10.15 9.39
CA ALA A 31 -16.62 11.04 10.07
C ALA A 31 -18.00 10.96 9.43
N GLY A 32 -19.05 10.98 10.26
CA GLY A 32 -20.46 11.05 9.85
C GLY A 32 -21.06 9.71 9.41
N ASP A 33 -22.31 9.76 8.91
CA ASP A 33 -23.09 8.62 8.39
C ASP A 33 -22.56 8.05 7.05
N MET A 34 -21.26 8.18 6.76
CA MET A 34 -20.69 7.56 5.58
C MET A 34 -20.78 6.04 5.76
N LYS A 35 -21.76 5.43 5.08
CA LYS A 35 -21.89 3.99 4.96
C LYS A 35 -20.51 3.39 4.65
N ALA A 36 -20.25 2.21 5.21
CA ALA A 36 -19.06 1.46 4.91
C ALA A 36 -18.84 1.43 3.39
N LEU A 37 -17.66 1.85 2.95
CA LEU A 37 -17.30 1.74 1.53
C LEU A 37 -17.22 0.25 1.16
N PRO A 38 -17.48 -0.11 -0.11
CA PRO A 38 -17.42 -1.51 -0.55
C PRO A 38 -15.97 -2.02 -0.72
N PHE A 39 -15.01 -1.42 0.00
CA PHE A 39 -13.59 -1.79 0.00
C PHE A 39 -12.91 -1.41 1.32
N SER A 40 -11.78 -2.06 1.59
CA SER A 40 -10.88 -1.72 2.70
C SER A 40 -9.82 -0.72 2.23
N ASP A 41 -9.32 0.13 3.12
CA ASP A 41 -8.20 1.03 2.82
C ASP A 41 -6.90 0.26 2.55
N GLY A 42 -6.78 -0.95 3.11
CA GLY A 42 -5.72 -1.89 2.80
C GLY A 42 -6.04 -3.30 3.28
N VAL A 43 -5.31 -4.28 2.76
CA VAL A 43 -5.40 -5.69 3.18
C VAL A 43 -3.99 -6.21 3.42
N LEU A 44 -3.70 -6.57 4.67
CA LEU A 44 -2.44 -7.24 5.05
C LEU A 44 -2.63 -8.75 4.94
N VAL A 45 -1.78 -9.40 4.15
CA VAL A 45 -1.74 -10.86 3.97
C VAL A 45 -0.34 -11.35 4.30
N GLY A 46 -0.19 -12.05 5.40
CA GLY A 46 1.13 -12.40 5.92
C GLY A 46 1.95 -11.13 6.22
N ASN A 47 3.03 -10.92 5.48
CA ASN A 47 3.90 -9.73 5.59
C ASN A 47 3.65 -8.67 4.50
N THR A 48 2.70 -8.89 3.57
CA THR A 48 2.44 -8.01 2.43
C THR A 48 1.16 -7.22 2.62
N LEU A 49 1.26 -5.89 2.62
CA LEU A 49 0.13 -4.96 2.65
C LEU A 49 -0.18 -4.49 1.23
N TYR A 50 -1.41 -4.76 0.79
CA TYR A 50 -2.00 -4.18 -0.42
C TYR A 50 -2.76 -2.93 -0.02
N ILE A 51 -2.39 -1.76 -0.59
CA ILE A 51 -2.96 -0.46 -0.27
C ILE A 51 -3.92 -0.07 -1.39
N ALA A 52 -5.16 0.20 -1.03
CA ALA A 52 -6.19 0.63 -1.98
C ALA A 52 -5.90 2.02 -2.56
N GLY A 53 -6.58 2.40 -3.64
CA GLY A 53 -6.53 3.75 -4.19
C GLY A 53 -6.99 4.80 -3.19
N HIS A 54 -6.17 5.83 -2.98
CA HIS A 54 -6.46 6.97 -2.12
C HIS A 54 -6.49 8.24 -2.96
N ILE A 55 -7.49 9.08 -2.72
CA ILE A 55 -7.64 10.42 -3.29
C ILE A 55 -7.46 11.43 -2.16
N GLY A 56 -6.83 12.56 -2.45
CA GLY A 56 -6.59 13.64 -1.49
C GLY A 56 -7.83 14.50 -1.28
N LEU A 57 -8.70 14.11 -0.36
CA LEU A 57 -9.93 14.83 -0.04
C LEU A 57 -9.80 15.54 1.31
N ASP A 58 -10.18 16.82 1.35
CA ASP A 58 -10.36 17.55 2.60
C ASP A 58 -11.51 16.93 3.41
N SER A 59 -11.26 16.61 4.67
CA SER A 59 -12.21 15.89 5.53
C SER A 59 -13.49 16.67 5.87
N LYS A 60 -13.48 18.00 5.75
CA LYS A 60 -14.60 18.87 6.04
C LYS A 60 -15.54 19.02 4.84
N THR A 61 -14.94 19.11 3.64
CA THR A 61 -15.71 19.36 2.40
C THR A 61 -15.98 18.08 1.61
N GLY A 62 -15.18 17.04 1.81
CA GLY A 62 -15.21 15.81 1.02
C GLY A 62 -14.74 16.00 -0.43
N MET A 63 -14.08 17.11 -0.73
CA MET A 63 -13.60 17.50 -2.05
C MET A 63 -12.07 17.69 -2.04
N PRO A 64 -11.40 17.60 -3.19
CA PRO A 64 -9.99 17.96 -3.30
C PRO A 64 -9.78 19.44 -2.96
N PRO A 65 -8.69 19.82 -2.28
CA PRO A 65 -8.35 21.23 -2.04
C PRO A 65 -8.04 21.95 -3.36
N ALA A 66 -8.06 23.28 -3.33
CA ALA A 66 -7.74 24.09 -4.51
C ALA A 66 -6.30 23.93 -4.96
N SER A 67 -5.36 23.77 -4.02
CA SER A 67 -3.93 23.55 -4.29
C SER A 67 -3.67 22.09 -4.65
N ALA A 68 -2.95 21.86 -5.76
CA ALA A 68 -2.49 20.54 -6.15
C ALA A 68 -1.42 19.99 -5.18
N GLU A 69 -0.64 20.85 -4.56
CA GLU A 69 0.35 20.49 -3.55
C GLU A 69 -0.34 19.98 -2.27
N ASP A 70 -1.37 20.69 -1.79
CA ASP A 70 -2.14 20.28 -0.62
C ASP A 70 -2.86 18.93 -0.89
N GLU A 71 -3.39 18.74 -2.09
CA GLU A 71 -4.00 17.45 -2.48
C GLU A 71 -2.97 16.32 -2.51
N ALA A 72 -1.76 16.56 -3.03
CA ALA A 72 -0.68 15.59 -2.98
C ALA A 72 -0.32 15.23 -1.52
N GLY A 73 -0.30 16.22 -0.62
CA GLY A 73 -0.11 16.00 0.82
C GLY A 73 -1.19 15.12 1.42
N LEU A 74 -2.46 15.40 1.14
CA LEU A 74 -3.59 14.64 1.68
C LEU A 74 -3.60 13.19 1.17
N VAL A 75 -3.31 12.95 -0.11
CA VAL A 75 -3.29 11.58 -0.65
C VAL A 75 -2.13 10.79 -0.05
N MET A 76 -0.94 11.37 0.06
CA MET A 76 0.22 10.71 0.65
C MET A 76 0.04 10.44 2.16
N GLU A 77 -0.59 11.36 2.88
CA GLU A 77 -0.96 11.16 4.28
C GLU A 77 -1.97 10.00 4.42
N GLY A 78 -2.93 9.88 3.49
CA GLY A 78 -3.85 8.75 3.42
C GLY A 78 -3.14 7.40 3.25
N ILE A 79 -2.15 7.33 2.39
CA ILE A 79 -1.28 6.15 2.20
C ILE A 79 -0.53 5.83 3.51
N LYS A 80 0.14 6.84 4.09
CA LYS A 80 0.90 6.71 5.34
C LYS A 80 0.04 6.15 6.47
N GLN A 81 -1.14 6.71 6.71
CA GLN A 81 -2.06 6.23 7.75
C GLN A 81 -2.49 4.77 7.53
N THR A 82 -2.69 4.34 6.29
CA THR A 82 -3.04 2.95 5.97
C THR A 82 -1.87 2.01 6.29
N VAL A 83 -0.65 2.40 5.92
CA VAL A 83 0.59 1.67 6.21
C VAL A 83 0.81 1.55 7.72
N GLU A 84 0.72 2.65 8.46
CA GLU A 84 0.89 2.68 9.92
C GLU A 84 -0.21 1.87 10.66
N SER A 85 -1.45 1.90 10.18
CA SER A 85 -2.56 1.08 10.74
C SER A 85 -2.34 -0.42 10.56
N ALA A 86 -1.53 -0.81 9.59
CA ALA A 86 -1.09 -2.19 9.40
C ALA A 86 0.12 -2.58 10.28
N GLY A 87 0.74 -1.61 10.98
CA GLY A 87 1.94 -1.80 11.79
C GLY A 87 3.23 -1.79 10.97
N LEU A 88 3.22 -1.09 9.83
CA LEU A 88 4.36 -0.85 8.94
C LEU A 88 4.74 0.64 8.95
N SER A 89 5.79 1.00 8.23
CA SER A 89 6.25 2.38 8.00
C SER A 89 6.29 2.70 6.50
N MET A 90 6.41 3.97 6.13
CA MET A 90 6.58 4.37 4.73
C MET A 90 7.82 3.77 4.08
N ASP A 91 8.87 3.48 4.86
CA ASP A 91 10.09 2.81 4.38
C ASP A 91 9.88 1.32 4.06
N ASP A 92 8.73 0.72 4.43
CA ASP A 92 8.33 -0.64 4.06
C ASP A 92 7.59 -0.68 2.72
N VAL A 93 7.24 0.48 2.15
CA VAL A 93 6.58 0.57 0.85
C VAL A 93 7.57 0.20 -0.25
N VAL A 94 7.21 -0.77 -1.08
CA VAL A 94 8.08 -1.29 -2.16
C VAL A 94 7.58 -0.92 -3.56
N SER A 95 6.30 -0.57 -3.69
CA SER A 95 5.71 -0.18 -4.97
C SER A 95 4.63 0.87 -4.78
N ILE A 96 4.62 1.89 -5.63
CA ILE A 96 3.62 2.96 -5.70
C ILE A 96 3.17 3.15 -7.14
N GLN A 97 1.86 3.27 -7.33
CA GLN A 97 1.27 3.70 -8.59
C GLN A 97 0.50 4.99 -8.35
N ILE A 98 0.75 5.99 -9.20
CA ILE A 98 0.12 7.30 -9.15
C ILE A 98 -0.61 7.52 -10.46
N PHE A 99 -1.91 7.76 -10.37
CA PHE A 99 -2.74 8.22 -11.48
C PHE A 99 -2.92 9.73 -11.32
N CYS A 100 -2.71 10.48 -12.42
CA CYS A 100 -2.75 11.93 -12.41
C CYS A 100 -3.55 12.46 -13.61
N THR A 101 -4.45 13.41 -13.38
CA THR A 101 -5.29 13.96 -14.45
C THR A 101 -4.57 14.99 -15.32
N ASP A 102 -3.45 15.57 -14.84
CA ASP A 102 -2.59 16.47 -15.62
C ASP A 102 -1.10 16.17 -15.32
N LEU A 103 -0.40 15.59 -16.29
CA LEU A 103 1.01 15.24 -16.14
C LEU A 103 1.95 16.45 -15.91
N LYS A 104 1.49 17.68 -16.16
CA LYS A 104 2.24 18.89 -15.79
C LYS A 104 2.40 19.04 -14.27
N LEU A 105 1.59 18.35 -13.49
CA LEU A 105 1.67 18.33 -12.01
C LEU A 105 2.72 17.35 -11.47
N TYR A 106 3.50 16.71 -12.35
CA TYR A 106 4.52 15.72 -11.96
C TYR A 106 5.53 16.27 -10.95
N ASP A 107 6.07 17.47 -11.19
CA ASP A 107 7.08 18.07 -10.31
C ASP A 107 6.46 18.53 -8.97
N THR A 108 5.24 19.07 -9.01
CA THR A 108 4.49 19.45 -7.79
C THR A 108 4.27 18.23 -6.91
N PHE A 109 3.80 17.12 -7.50
CA PHE A 109 3.63 15.87 -6.75
C PHE A 109 4.95 15.35 -6.18
N ASN A 110 6.03 15.36 -6.97
CA ASN A 110 7.35 14.92 -6.55
C ASN A 110 7.91 15.74 -5.37
N GLY A 111 7.64 17.03 -5.32
CA GLY A 111 8.04 17.90 -4.20
C GLY A 111 7.50 17.36 -2.87
N VAL A 112 6.22 17.00 -2.84
CA VAL A 112 5.55 16.43 -1.67
C VAL A 112 5.98 14.97 -1.44
N TYR A 113 5.95 14.15 -2.49
CA TYR A 113 6.26 12.71 -2.41
C TYR A 113 7.59 12.42 -1.71
N LYS A 114 8.64 13.18 -2.04
CA LYS A 114 9.98 13.02 -1.48
C LYS A 114 10.01 13.16 0.05
N THR A 115 9.12 13.93 0.64
CA THR A 115 9.10 14.17 2.09
C THR A 115 8.60 12.99 2.91
N TYR A 116 8.03 11.98 2.26
CA TYR A 116 7.48 10.81 2.93
C TYR A 116 8.45 9.62 3.04
N PHE A 117 9.62 9.71 2.43
CA PHE A 117 10.62 8.64 2.41
C PHE A 117 11.96 9.14 2.92
N HIS A 118 12.61 8.36 3.79
CA HIS A 118 13.89 8.71 4.42
C HIS A 118 15.07 7.91 3.86
N GLY A 119 14.82 6.88 3.07
CA GLY A 119 15.81 5.99 2.46
C GLY A 119 15.65 5.89 0.95
N ASP A 120 15.78 4.69 0.42
CA ASP A 120 15.56 4.40 -0.99
C ASP A 120 14.07 4.54 -1.34
N TYR A 121 13.81 5.06 -2.53
CA TYR A 121 12.44 5.20 -3.02
C TYR A 121 11.86 3.86 -3.50
N PRO A 122 10.55 3.59 -3.30
CA PRO A 122 9.89 2.42 -3.86
C PRO A 122 9.88 2.47 -5.40
N ALA A 123 9.76 1.30 -6.04
CA ALA A 123 9.44 1.23 -7.46
C ALA A 123 8.14 2.01 -7.74
N ARG A 124 8.13 2.83 -8.80
CA ARG A 124 7.02 3.75 -9.04
C ARG A 124 6.59 3.82 -10.50
N ALA A 125 5.28 3.87 -10.72
CA ALA A 125 4.69 4.33 -11.97
C ALA A 125 3.94 5.65 -11.74
N PHE A 126 4.03 6.60 -12.70
CA PHE A 126 3.25 7.84 -12.72
C PHE A 126 2.51 7.89 -14.06
N VAL A 127 1.19 7.77 -14.02
CA VAL A 127 0.36 7.50 -15.20
C VAL A 127 -0.70 8.58 -15.36
N GLY A 128 -0.87 9.06 -16.60
CA GLY A 128 -1.95 9.98 -16.96
C GLY A 128 -3.32 9.27 -16.93
N ALA A 129 -4.31 9.90 -16.32
CA ALA A 129 -5.70 9.48 -16.28
C ALA A 129 -6.61 10.60 -16.81
N SER A 130 -7.70 10.27 -17.49
CA SER A 130 -8.63 11.30 -18.02
C SER A 130 -9.39 12.01 -16.89
N THR A 131 -9.88 11.24 -15.92
CA THR A 131 -10.64 11.75 -14.77
C THR A 131 -10.45 10.82 -13.57
N LEU A 132 -10.54 11.39 -12.37
CA LEU A 132 -10.58 10.67 -11.11
C LEU A 132 -11.84 11.03 -10.33
N LEU A 133 -12.20 10.16 -9.38
CA LEU A 133 -13.40 10.37 -8.56
C LEU A 133 -13.35 11.72 -7.84
N ARG A 134 -14.52 12.35 -7.67
CA ARG A 134 -14.70 13.64 -6.99
C ARG A 134 -13.88 14.80 -7.58
N GLY A 135 -13.40 14.67 -8.82
CA GLY A 135 -12.56 15.67 -9.45
C GLY A 135 -11.13 15.75 -8.89
N GLY A 136 -10.67 14.67 -8.26
CA GLY A 136 -9.29 14.54 -7.78
C GLY A 136 -8.28 14.67 -8.92
N ARG A 137 -7.12 15.24 -8.59
CA ARG A 137 -5.97 15.32 -9.52
C ARG A 137 -5.09 14.09 -9.41
N TYR A 138 -5.05 13.48 -8.22
CA TYR A 138 -4.19 12.35 -7.92
C TYR A 138 -4.98 11.21 -7.27
N GLU A 139 -4.67 9.99 -7.69
CA GLU A 139 -5.02 8.78 -6.96
C GLU A 139 -3.77 7.93 -6.81
N VAL A 140 -3.52 7.44 -5.59
CA VAL A 140 -2.31 6.69 -5.25
C VAL A 140 -2.68 5.36 -4.62
N MET A 141 -2.05 4.30 -5.09
CA MET A 141 -2.12 2.96 -4.51
C MET A 141 -0.73 2.34 -4.42
N GLY A 142 -0.58 1.25 -3.66
CA GLY A 142 0.74 0.66 -3.52
C GLY A 142 0.78 -0.68 -2.82
N ILE A 143 2.01 -1.15 -2.61
CA ILE A 143 2.32 -2.37 -1.88
C ILE A 143 3.43 -2.05 -0.87
N ALA A 144 3.26 -2.51 0.37
CA ALA A 144 4.30 -2.49 1.39
C ALA A 144 4.59 -3.92 1.87
N ILE A 145 5.85 -4.19 2.22
CA ILE A 145 6.29 -5.49 2.72
C ILE A 145 6.98 -5.28 4.06
N LYS A 146 6.44 -5.92 5.10
CA LYS A 146 7.04 -5.89 6.43
C LYS A 146 8.42 -6.51 6.38
N ARG A 147 9.43 -5.78 6.85
CA ARG A 147 10.80 -6.31 6.95
C ARG A 147 10.84 -7.45 7.96
N ALA A 148 11.69 -8.44 7.67
CA ALA A 148 12.04 -9.43 8.68
C ALA A 148 12.74 -8.74 9.86
N PRO A 149 12.51 -9.19 11.11
CA PRO A 149 13.21 -8.69 12.28
C PRO A 149 14.71 -8.97 12.22
#